data_1f9831d3000f10777e2a81cd7462d86d
#
_entry.id   1f9831d3000f10777e2a81cd7462d86d
#
_cell.length_a   1.000
_cell.length_b   1.000
_cell.length_c   1.000
_cell.angle_alpha   90.00
_cell.angle_beta   90.00
_cell.angle_gamma   90.00
#
_symmetry.space_group_name_H-M   'P 1'
#
loop_
_entity.id
_entity.type
_entity.pdbx_description
1 polymer ?
#
loop_
_entity_poly.entity_id
_entity_poly.type
_entity_poly.pdbx_seq_one_letter_code
_entity_poly.pdbx_strand_id
1 'polypeptide(L)'
;QRQMCIRDSSVYGTPMESTTYKFAKCLQKRFGMIPGVTDKNYITNSYHVHVAEHIDAFHKLKFESDFQRLSPGGAISYIEVPNMQNNIPAVIAVMKYIYENIMYAELNTKSDYCMQCGYDGEIKIIDDENGKLIWECPNCGNHDQHTMSVARRTCGYIGTQFWNQGRTQEIKDRVLHL
;
A
#
# COMPACT_ATOMS: atom_id res chain seq x y z
N GLN A 1 -15.41 -1.55 -36.49
CA GLN A 1 -14.11 -1.03 -35.99
C GLN A 1 -14.09 -0.87 -34.47
N ARG A 2 -15.13 -0.26 -33.83
CA ARG A 2 -15.17 -0.12 -32.36
C ARG A 2 -15.16 -1.47 -31.62
N GLN A 3 -15.84 -2.48 -32.13
CA GLN A 3 -15.84 -3.83 -31.53
C GLN A 3 -14.48 -4.55 -31.67
N MET A 4 -13.78 -4.33 -32.77
CA MET A 4 -12.43 -4.87 -32.96
C MET A 4 -11.43 -4.23 -32.00
N CYS A 5 -11.44 -2.90 -31.84
CA CYS A 5 -10.57 -2.22 -30.88
C CYS A 5 -10.80 -2.66 -29.42
N ILE A 6 -12.07 -2.92 -29.04
CA ILE A 6 -12.38 -3.42 -27.68
C ILE A 6 -11.86 -4.87 -27.47
N ARG A 7 -11.83 -5.70 -28.51
CA ARG A 7 -11.26 -7.06 -28.43
C ARG A 7 -9.74 -7.07 -28.39
N ASP A 8 -9.10 -6.07 -28.97
CA ASP A 8 -7.64 -5.95 -29.05
C ASP A 8 -7.04 -5.13 -27.88
N SER A 9 -7.88 -4.57 -27.02
CA SER A 9 -7.45 -3.72 -25.90
C SER A 9 -7.79 -4.38 -24.57
N SER A 10 -6.84 -4.35 -23.65
CA SER A 10 -7.04 -4.79 -22.26
C SER A 10 -6.88 -3.61 -21.32
N VAL A 11 -7.84 -3.44 -20.41
CA VAL A 11 -7.79 -2.44 -19.34
C VAL A 11 -7.40 -3.12 -18.05
N TYR A 12 -6.45 -2.55 -17.33
CA TYR A 12 -6.03 -3.08 -16.03
C TYR A 12 -5.74 -1.94 -15.04
N GLY A 13 -5.91 -2.24 -13.75
CA GLY A 13 -5.55 -1.36 -12.65
C GLY A 13 -4.03 -1.36 -12.46
N THR A 14 -3.35 -0.39 -13.04
CA THR A 14 -1.88 -0.33 -13.06
C THR A 14 -1.29 -0.18 -11.66
N PRO A 15 -0.43 -1.10 -11.22
CA PRO A 15 0.38 -0.89 -10.03
C PRO A 15 1.48 0.13 -10.35
N MET A 16 1.33 1.34 -9.81
CA MET A 16 2.30 2.42 -9.99
C MET A 16 3.29 2.44 -8.84
N GLU A 17 4.47 1.88 -9.03
CA GLU A 17 5.52 1.81 -8.00
C GLU A 17 6.20 3.15 -7.75
N SER A 18 7.44 3.32 -8.21
CA SER A 18 8.16 4.59 -8.08
C SER A 18 7.54 5.74 -8.87
N THR A 19 6.65 5.45 -9.81
CA THR A 19 5.97 6.43 -10.66
C THR A 19 5.04 7.34 -9.85
N THR A 20 4.45 6.87 -8.76
CA THR A 20 3.60 7.70 -7.88
C THR A 20 4.35 8.91 -7.34
N TYR A 21 5.62 8.72 -6.96
CA TYR A 21 6.49 9.81 -6.52
C TYR A 21 6.80 10.80 -7.65
N LYS A 22 7.11 10.30 -8.86
CA LYS A 22 7.38 11.15 -10.03
C LYS A 22 6.15 11.97 -10.41
N PHE A 23 4.97 11.37 -10.43
CA PHE A 23 3.73 12.09 -10.70
C PHE A 23 3.43 13.14 -9.64
N ALA A 24 3.60 12.83 -8.36
CA ALA A 24 3.43 13.82 -7.29
C ALA A 24 4.33 15.03 -7.52
N LYS A 25 5.62 14.82 -7.82
CA LYS A 25 6.57 15.92 -8.12
C LYS A 25 6.19 16.72 -9.36
N CYS A 26 5.72 16.07 -10.41
CA CYS A 26 5.23 16.76 -11.62
C CYS A 26 3.99 17.61 -11.34
N LEU A 27 3.04 17.09 -10.56
CA LEU A 27 1.85 17.82 -10.16
C LEU A 27 2.19 19.03 -9.28
N GLN A 28 3.06 18.85 -8.28
CA GLN A 28 3.57 19.93 -7.43
C GLN A 28 4.24 21.04 -8.25
N LYS A 29 5.09 20.65 -9.23
CA LYS A 29 5.75 21.61 -10.12
C LYS A 29 4.76 22.38 -10.99
N ARG A 30 3.69 21.73 -11.46
CA ARG A 30 2.73 22.32 -12.39
C ARG A 30 1.65 23.15 -11.71
N PHE A 31 1.17 22.69 -10.55
CA PHE A 31 -0.01 23.25 -9.88
C PHE A 31 0.28 23.82 -8.50
N GLY A 32 1.52 23.68 -8.00
CA GLY A 32 1.88 24.07 -6.64
C GLY A 32 1.42 23.07 -5.59
N MET A 33 1.57 23.45 -4.32
CA MET A 33 1.14 22.65 -3.17
C MET A 33 -0.32 22.97 -2.85
N ILE A 34 -1.22 22.01 -3.12
CA ILE A 34 -2.66 22.14 -2.86
C ILE A 34 -3.02 21.12 -1.77
N PRO A 35 -3.48 21.57 -0.58
CA PRO A 35 -3.86 20.68 0.53
C PRO A 35 -4.87 19.62 0.10
N GLY A 36 -4.62 18.38 0.48
CA GLY A 36 -5.46 17.23 0.12
C GLY A 36 -5.36 16.75 -1.33
N VAL A 37 -4.56 17.43 -2.18
CA VAL A 37 -4.43 17.10 -3.62
C VAL A 37 -2.98 16.84 -4.02
N THR A 38 -2.08 17.81 -3.78
CA THR A 38 -0.67 17.71 -4.19
C THR A 38 0.31 17.86 -3.03
N ASP A 39 -0.17 17.83 -1.79
CA ASP A 39 0.60 18.05 -0.56
C ASP A 39 1.40 16.81 -0.10
N LYS A 40 1.16 15.67 -0.70
CA LYS A 40 1.91 14.43 -0.43
C LYS A 40 3.02 14.19 -1.47
N ASN A 41 4.04 13.43 -1.09
CA ASN A 41 5.12 13.01 -2.00
C ASN A 41 4.77 11.76 -2.82
N TYR A 42 3.51 11.39 -2.85
CA TYR A 42 2.95 10.29 -3.63
C TYR A 42 1.51 10.60 -4.04
N ILE A 43 0.97 9.87 -4.98
CA ILE A 43 -0.44 9.91 -5.38
C ILE A 43 -1.09 8.55 -5.13
N THR A 44 -2.40 8.53 -5.01
CA THR A 44 -3.18 7.29 -4.92
C THR A 44 -2.96 6.42 -6.16
N ASN A 45 -2.81 5.13 -5.94
CA ASN A 45 -2.56 4.17 -7.00
C ASN A 45 -3.88 3.77 -7.67
N SER A 46 -4.03 4.05 -8.97
CA SER A 46 -5.20 3.68 -9.77
C SER A 46 -6.53 4.12 -9.12
N TYR A 47 -7.52 3.23 -9.00
CA TYR A 47 -8.85 3.47 -8.41
C TYR A 47 -8.91 3.11 -6.91
N HIS A 48 -7.79 2.76 -6.30
CA HIS A 48 -7.78 2.32 -4.91
C HIS A 48 -8.19 3.44 -3.96
N VAL A 49 -8.79 3.05 -2.85
CA VAL A 49 -9.00 3.96 -1.72
C VAL A 49 -7.66 4.49 -1.24
N HIS A 50 -7.59 5.78 -0.91
CA HIS A 50 -6.37 6.41 -0.44
C HIS A 50 -5.85 5.73 0.84
N VAL A 51 -4.54 5.49 0.90
CA VAL A 51 -3.91 4.69 1.97
C VAL A 51 -4.10 5.24 3.39
N ALA A 52 -4.35 6.55 3.52
CA ALA A 52 -4.62 7.21 4.79
C ALA A 52 -6.12 7.33 5.11
N GLU A 53 -7.00 6.77 4.28
CA GLU A 53 -8.45 6.80 4.50
C GLU A 53 -8.85 5.76 5.54
N HIS A 54 -9.53 6.20 6.61
CA HIS A 54 -10.09 5.31 7.62
C HIS A 54 -11.37 4.66 7.11
N ILE A 55 -11.23 3.49 6.55
CA ILE A 55 -12.31 2.67 6.00
C ILE A 55 -12.08 1.22 6.39
N ASP A 56 -13.15 0.49 6.75
CA ASP A 56 -13.01 -0.94 7.02
C ASP A 56 -12.83 -1.78 5.74
N ALA A 57 -12.34 -2.99 5.90
CA ALA A 57 -11.99 -3.89 4.81
C ALA A 57 -13.17 -4.17 3.87
N PHE A 58 -14.37 -4.33 4.39
CA PHE A 58 -15.54 -4.69 3.58
C PHE A 58 -16.03 -3.54 2.73
N HIS A 59 -16.09 -2.33 3.29
CA HIS A 59 -16.46 -1.14 2.51
C HIS A 59 -15.42 -0.79 1.46
N LYS A 60 -14.13 -0.91 1.80
CA LYS A 60 -13.03 -0.74 0.85
C LYS A 60 -13.15 -1.71 -0.33
N LEU A 61 -13.29 -3.01 -0.04
CA LEU A 61 -13.42 -4.05 -1.05
C LEU A 61 -14.68 -3.86 -1.90
N LYS A 62 -15.80 -3.47 -1.28
CA LYS A 62 -17.02 -3.18 -2.02
C LYS A 62 -16.83 -2.05 -3.02
N PHE A 63 -16.20 -0.96 -2.61
CA PHE A 63 -15.89 0.16 -3.50
C PHE A 63 -14.99 -0.27 -4.67
N GLU A 64 -13.92 -1.01 -4.38
CA GLU A 64 -12.93 -1.42 -5.39
C GLU A 64 -13.45 -2.54 -6.32
N SER A 65 -14.44 -3.33 -5.89
CA SER A 65 -14.97 -4.45 -6.68
C SER A 65 -15.56 -4.02 -8.03
N ASP A 66 -16.22 -2.88 -8.07
CA ASP A 66 -16.83 -2.37 -9.30
C ASP A 66 -15.77 -2.01 -10.35
N PHE A 67 -14.66 -1.45 -9.92
CA PHE A 67 -13.53 -1.12 -10.79
C PHE A 67 -12.77 -2.37 -11.25
N GLN A 68 -12.62 -3.39 -10.39
CA GLN A 68 -12.00 -4.65 -10.79
C GLN A 68 -12.78 -5.31 -11.94
N ARG A 69 -14.10 -5.32 -11.89
CA ARG A 69 -14.95 -5.85 -12.97
C ARG A 69 -14.76 -5.11 -14.31
N LEU A 70 -14.41 -3.84 -14.26
CA LEU A 70 -14.11 -3.01 -15.43
C LEU A 70 -12.66 -3.14 -15.93
N SER A 71 -11.84 -3.91 -15.22
CA SER A 71 -10.42 -4.09 -15.50
C SER A 71 -10.10 -5.53 -15.89
N PRO A 72 -10.52 -6.01 -17.08
CA PRO A 72 -10.34 -7.40 -17.51
C PRO A 72 -8.87 -7.80 -17.66
N GLY A 73 -7.96 -6.86 -17.77
CA GLY A 73 -6.52 -7.09 -17.77
C GLY A 73 -5.93 -7.40 -16.38
N GLY A 74 -6.73 -7.27 -15.33
CA GLY A 74 -6.35 -7.55 -13.95
C GLY A 74 -6.26 -6.30 -13.09
N ALA A 75 -6.47 -6.50 -11.80
CA ALA A 75 -6.30 -5.51 -10.74
C ALA A 75 -6.18 -6.23 -9.41
N ILE A 76 -5.49 -5.63 -8.45
CA ILE A 76 -5.26 -6.22 -7.12
C ILE A 76 -5.74 -5.21 -6.08
N SER A 77 -6.60 -5.65 -5.17
CA SER A 77 -6.98 -4.87 -3.99
C SER A 77 -6.12 -5.28 -2.80
N TYR A 78 -5.65 -4.31 -2.03
CA TYR A 78 -4.81 -4.53 -0.85
C TYR A 78 -5.56 -4.15 0.41
N ILE A 79 -5.52 -5.02 1.42
CA ILE A 79 -6.11 -4.77 2.73
C ILE A 79 -5.00 -4.80 3.77
N GLU A 80 -4.82 -3.68 4.47
CA GLU A 80 -3.88 -3.60 5.59
C GLU A 80 -4.57 -4.16 6.84
N VAL A 81 -4.07 -5.26 7.36
CA VAL A 81 -4.61 -5.93 8.54
C VAL A 81 -3.55 -6.11 9.63
N PRO A 82 -3.94 -6.12 10.91
CA PRO A 82 -3.01 -6.45 11.99
C PRO A 82 -2.62 -7.94 11.93
N ASN A 83 -1.77 -8.37 12.83
CA ASN A 83 -1.52 -9.80 13.01
C ASN A 83 -2.81 -10.51 13.46
N MET A 84 -3.32 -11.37 12.60
CA MET A 84 -4.61 -12.05 12.78
C MET A 84 -4.47 -13.52 13.20
N GLN A 85 -3.30 -13.96 13.65
CA GLN A 85 -3.05 -15.35 14.05
C GLN A 85 -4.05 -15.88 15.06
N ASN A 86 -4.51 -15.01 15.97
CA ASN A 86 -5.46 -15.36 17.03
C ASN A 86 -6.93 -15.05 16.69
N ASN A 87 -7.22 -14.59 15.46
CA ASN A 87 -8.58 -14.23 15.03
C ASN A 87 -8.93 -14.88 13.67
N ILE A 88 -8.87 -16.20 13.64
CA ILE A 88 -9.18 -16.99 12.44
C ILE A 88 -10.60 -16.72 11.89
N PRO A 89 -11.64 -16.56 12.73
CA PRO A 89 -12.99 -16.22 12.24
C PRO A 89 -13.02 -14.94 11.39
N ALA A 90 -12.29 -13.90 11.79
CA ALA A 90 -12.21 -12.66 11.02
C ALA A 90 -11.48 -12.87 9.68
N VAL A 91 -10.40 -13.65 9.67
CA VAL A 91 -9.71 -14.02 8.42
C VAL A 91 -10.66 -14.73 7.46
N ILE A 92 -11.41 -15.73 7.95
CA ILE A 92 -12.38 -16.49 7.15
C ILE A 92 -13.47 -15.57 6.61
N ALA A 93 -13.99 -14.64 7.41
CA ALA A 93 -15.02 -13.69 6.97
C ALA A 93 -14.53 -12.79 5.83
N VAL A 94 -13.31 -12.25 5.94
CA VAL A 94 -12.70 -11.44 4.88
C VAL A 94 -12.44 -12.27 3.62
N MET A 95 -11.88 -13.47 3.76
CA MET A 95 -11.62 -14.36 2.62
C MET A 95 -12.91 -14.76 1.89
N LYS A 96 -13.99 -15.05 2.64
CA LYS A 96 -15.30 -15.34 2.06
C LYS A 96 -15.83 -14.14 1.26
N TYR A 97 -15.72 -12.94 1.83
CA TYR A 97 -16.15 -11.73 1.14
C TYR A 97 -15.35 -11.50 -0.15
N ILE A 98 -14.01 -11.70 -0.11
CA ILE A 98 -13.15 -11.62 -1.29
C ILE A 98 -13.62 -12.61 -2.35
N TYR A 99 -13.81 -13.88 -1.98
CA TYR A 99 -14.26 -14.93 -2.90
C TYR A 99 -15.58 -14.59 -3.60
N GLU A 100 -16.51 -13.97 -2.88
CA GLU A 100 -17.84 -13.64 -3.41
C GLU A 100 -17.86 -12.34 -4.25
N ASN A 101 -16.95 -11.39 -4.03
CA ASN A 101 -17.08 -10.02 -4.55
C ASN A 101 -15.86 -9.49 -5.31
N ILE A 102 -14.68 -10.02 -5.06
CA ILE A 102 -13.40 -9.49 -5.55
C ILE A 102 -12.72 -10.52 -6.45
N MET A 103 -12.13 -10.07 -7.55
CA MET A 103 -11.42 -10.95 -8.47
C MET A 103 -10.02 -11.33 -7.94
N TYR A 104 -9.31 -10.35 -7.33
CA TYR A 104 -8.02 -10.58 -6.71
C TYR A 104 -7.79 -9.58 -5.58
N ALA A 105 -7.49 -10.09 -4.40
CA ALA A 105 -7.10 -9.28 -3.24
C ALA A 105 -5.99 -9.95 -2.44
N GLU A 106 -5.23 -9.15 -1.72
CA GLU A 106 -4.16 -9.59 -0.82
C GLU A 106 -4.29 -8.92 0.54
N LEU A 107 -4.04 -9.70 1.58
CA LEU A 107 -3.96 -9.22 2.96
C LEU A 107 -2.50 -8.84 3.26
N ASN A 108 -2.29 -7.61 3.66
CA ASN A 108 -0.99 -7.11 4.08
C ASN A 108 -0.89 -7.10 5.59
N THR A 109 0.15 -7.71 6.10
CA THR A 109 0.52 -7.63 7.52
C THR A 109 1.93 -7.04 7.61
N LYS A 110 2.20 -6.36 8.74
CA LYS A 110 3.54 -5.84 9.04
C LYS A 110 4.23 -6.82 9.97
N SER A 111 5.18 -7.59 9.44
CA SER A 111 5.97 -8.57 10.16
C SER A 111 7.44 -8.31 9.85
N ASP A 112 8.08 -7.53 10.71
CA ASP A 112 9.47 -7.13 10.57
C ASP A 112 10.29 -7.72 11.71
N TYR A 113 11.59 -7.80 11.51
CA TYR A 113 12.51 -8.34 12.50
C TYR A 113 13.75 -7.45 12.65
N CYS A 114 14.13 -7.14 13.89
CA CYS A 114 15.37 -6.46 14.21
C CYS A 114 16.42 -7.48 14.67
N MET A 115 17.47 -7.66 13.89
CA MET A 115 18.54 -8.63 14.19
C MET A 115 19.39 -8.20 15.41
N GLN A 116 19.40 -6.89 15.73
CA GLN A 116 20.18 -6.38 16.84
C GLN A 116 19.59 -6.74 18.20
N CYS A 117 18.27 -6.74 18.34
CA CYS A 117 17.61 -6.96 19.65
C CYS A 117 16.60 -8.10 19.66
N GLY A 118 16.38 -8.78 18.51
CA GLY A 118 15.42 -9.87 18.40
C GLY A 118 13.96 -9.41 18.37
N TYR A 119 13.68 -8.11 18.20
CA TYR A 119 12.30 -7.62 18.10
C TYR A 119 11.60 -8.20 16.86
N ASP A 120 10.44 -8.79 17.07
CA ASP A 120 9.54 -9.29 16.03
C ASP A 120 8.23 -8.47 16.08
N GLY A 121 7.96 -7.71 15.03
CA GLY A 121 6.82 -6.79 14.97
C GLY A 121 7.05 -5.67 13.96
N GLU A 122 6.24 -4.62 14.03
CA GLU A 122 6.34 -3.49 13.10
C GLU A 122 7.52 -2.58 13.44
N ILE A 123 8.53 -2.51 12.53
CA ILE A 123 9.57 -1.48 12.56
C ILE A 123 8.95 -0.16 12.05
N LYS A 124 9.18 0.92 12.79
CA LYS A 124 8.55 2.22 12.55
C LYS A 124 9.30 3.06 11.53
N ILE A 125 8.57 3.94 10.87
CA ILE A 125 9.14 5.00 10.04
C ILE A 125 8.98 6.32 10.80
N ILE A 126 10.10 6.96 11.09
CA ILE A 126 10.15 8.23 11.80
C ILE A 126 10.82 9.32 10.94
N ASP A 127 10.67 10.56 11.34
CA ASP A 127 11.40 11.68 10.75
C ASP A 127 12.71 11.89 11.51
N ASP A 128 13.83 12.02 10.79
CA ASP A 128 15.10 12.44 11.37
C ASP A 128 15.16 13.96 11.60
N GLU A 129 16.25 14.45 12.18
CA GLU A 129 16.47 15.89 12.47
C GLU A 129 16.39 16.79 11.23
N ASN A 130 16.55 16.23 10.03
CA ASN A 130 16.49 16.93 8.76
C ASN A 130 15.13 16.74 8.04
N GLY A 131 14.16 16.10 8.68
CA GLY A 131 12.86 15.77 8.11
C GLY A 131 12.91 14.68 7.04
N LYS A 132 13.96 13.84 7.02
CA LYS A 132 14.06 12.68 6.16
C LYS A 132 13.46 11.47 6.87
N LEU A 133 12.66 10.70 6.16
CA LEU A 133 12.07 9.47 6.69
C LEU A 133 13.15 8.38 6.83
N ILE A 134 13.28 7.84 8.02
CA ILE A 134 14.18 6.75 8.37
C ILE A 134 13.43 5.64 9.10
N TRP A 135 14.01 4.45 9.14
CA TRP A 135 13.46 3.31 9.86
C TRP A 135 14.06 3.22 11.27
N GLU A 136 13.23 2.90 12.24
CA GLU A 136 13.63 2.75 13.64
C GLU A 136 12.99 1.52 14.27
N CYS A 137 13.80 0.71 14.93
CA CYS A 137 13.31 -0.37 15.78
C CYS A 137 12.68 0.22 17.07
N PRO A 138 11.40 -0.02 17.35
CA PRO A 138 10.74 0.57 18.51
C PRO A 138 11.24 0.01 19.84
N ASN A 139 11.96 -1.10 19.83
CA ASN A 139 12.50 -1.74 21.05
C ASN A 139 13.91 -1.26 21.42
N CYS A 140 14.79 -1.06 20.46
CA CYS A 140 16.19 -0.72 20.75
C CYS A 140 16.70 0.56 20.08
N GLY A 141 15.86 1.26 19.31
CA GLY A 141 16.25 2.48 18.60
C GLY A 141 17.23 2.25 17.44
N ASN A 142 17.39 1.01 16.99
CA ASN A 142 18.29 0.72 15.87
C ASN A 142 17.80 1.38 14.58
N HIS A 143 18.72 2.01 13.84
CA HIS A 143 18.46 2.64 12.53
C HIS A 143 19.25 1.97 11.39
N ASP A 144 20.10 0.99 11.70
CA ASP A 144 20.89 0.31 10.68
C ASP A 144 20.04 -0.66 9.86
N GLN A 145 19.77 -0.26 8.62
CA GLN A 145 18.96 -1.01 7.67
C GLN A 145 19.54 -2.40 7.33
N HIS A 146 20.85 -2.60 7.48
CA HIS A 146 21.49 -3.90 7.24
C HIS A 146 21.21 -4.92 8.34
N THR A 147 20.82 -4.44 9.51
CA THR A 147 20.46 -5.28 10.68
C THR A 147 18.94 -5.31 10.93
N MET A 148 18.14 -4.89 9.95
CA MET A 148 16.69 -4.97 9.97
C MET A 148 16.18 -5.78 8.78
N SER A 149 15.25 -6.69 9.02
CA SER A 149 14.46 -7.35 7.97
C SER A 149 13.08 -6.69 7.92
N VAL A 150 12.86 -5.85 6.90
CA VAL A 150 11.59 -5.15 6.70
C VAL A 150 10.99 -5.61 5.39
N ALA A 151 9.80 -6.19 5.46
CA ALA A 151 9.05 -6.61 4.28
C ALA A 151 7.76 -5.79 4.15
N ARG A 152 7.56 -5.15 3.01
CA ARG A 152 6.35 -4.38 2.71
C ARG A 152 5.82 -4.76 1.34
N ARG A 153 4.51 -4.89 1.29
CA ARG A 153 3.82 -4.98 0.01
C ARG A 153 3.91 -3.64 -0.70
N THR A 154 4.44 -3.66 -1.91
CA THR A 154 4.36 -2.54 -2.84
C THR A 154 3.28 -2.81 -3.88
N CYS A 155 3.34 -2.20 -5.03
CA CYS A 155 2.27 -2.31 -6.03
C CYS A 155 2.32 -3.59 -6.87
N GLY A 156 2.53 -4.75 -6.35
CA GLY A 156 2.55 -5.99 -7.11
C GLY A 156 3.58 -7.01 -6.63
N TYR A 157 4.45 -6.64 -5.69
CA TYR A 157 5.42 -7.55 -5.09
C TYR A 157 5.67 -7.18 -3.62
N ILE A 158 6.25 -8.09 -2.88
CA ILE A 158 6.76 -7.82 -1.53
C ILE A 158 8.21 -7.36 -1.67
N GLY A 159 8.47 -6.12 -1.30
CA GLY A 159 9.82 -5.56 -1.26
C GLY A 159 10.45 -5.78 0.12
N THR A 160 11.73 -6.11 0.11
CA THR A 160 12.56 -6.24 1.33
C THR A 160 13.65 -5.18 1.38
N GLN A 161 13.67 -4.27 0.43
CA GLN A 161 14.63 -3.17 0.32
C GLN A 161 13.95 -1.86 0.69
N PHE A 162 14.78 -0.89 1.06
CA PHE A 162 14.33 0.44 1.41
C PHE A 162 14.03 1.27 0.16
N TRP A 163 12.97 2.07 0.22
CA TRP A 163 12.38 2.77 -0.93
C TRP A 163 12.72 4.27 -0.90
N ASN A 164 12.38 4.94 -2.00
CA ASN A 164 12.47 6.40 -2.06
C ASN A 164 11.53 7.07 -1.04
N GLN A 165 11.81 8.34 -0.70
CA GLN A 165 11.08 9.07 0.34
C GLN A 165 9.56 9.13 0.11
N GLY A 166 9.10 9.21 -1.14
CA GLY A 166 7.67 9.21 -1.47
C GLY A 166 7.01 7.87 -1.18
N ARG A 167 7.66 6.76 -1.53
CA ARG A 167 7.15 5.43 -1.20
C ARG A 167 7.23 5.14 0.30
N THR A 168 8.30 5.58 0.96
CA THR A 168 8.44 5.46 2.41
C THR A 168 7.34 6.24 3.14
N GLN A 169 6.99 7.44 2.66
CA GLN A 169 5.87 8.21 3.20
C GLN A 169 4.54 7.48 2.98
N GLU A 170 4.29 6.96 1.79
CA GLU A 170 3.07 6.20 1.49
C GLU A 170 2.92 4.99 2.43
N ILE A 171 4.00 4.25 2.69
CA ILE A 171 4.01 3.13 3.64
C ILE A 171 3.76 3.59 5.08
N LYS A 172 4.35 4.74 5.48
CA LYS A 172 4.13 5.36 6.80
C LYS A 172 2.66 5.75 7.01
N ASP A 173 2.05 6.32 5.98
CA ASP A 173 0.69 6.86 6.02
C ASP A 173 -0.41 5.77 5.94
N ARG A 174 -0.06 4.50 5.69
CA ARG A 174 -1.03 3.41 5.59
C ARG A 174 -1.74 3.16 6.92
N VAL A 175 -3.06 3.19 6.88
CA VAL A 175 -3.91 2.85 8.01
C VAL A 175 -4.42 1.41 7.92
N LEU A 176 -4.74 0.82 9.07
CA LEU A 176 -5.38 -0.50 9.12
C LEU A 176 -6.85 -0.39 8.74
N HIS A 177 -7.32 -1.38 7.99
CA HIS A 177 -8.71 -1.51 7.57
C HIS A 177 -9.46 -2.41 8.57
N LEU A 178 -9.88 -1.82 9.71
CA LEU A 178 -10.53 -2.51 10.84
C LEU A 178 -12.03 -2.27 10.86
#